data_74a75df7b2211e1cf7e60b3d27a69d3d
#
_entry.id   74a75df7b2211e1cf7e60b3d27a69d3d
#
_cell.length_a   1.000
_cell.length_b   1.000
_cell.length_c   1.000
_cell.angle_alpha   90.00
_cell.angle_beta   90.00
_cell.angle_gamma   90.00
#
_symmetry.space_group_name_H-M   'P 1'
#
loop_
_entity.id
_entity.type
_entity.pdbx_description
1 polymer ?
#
loop_
_entity_poly.entity_id
_entity_poly.type
_entity_poly.pdbx_seq_one_letter_code
_entity_poly.pdbx_strand_id
1 'polypeptide(L)'
;MKHLMTCLIVAALAGCDQVSDITGKPDNMIATPADQNTQTQEAAEAARDPRGRVFEHGIYNALRKGRSRDELTANTGKVINRPVLELAEQTDRIPLVKDTYFAYRYRLLNLPKYVVMKPVVELRKVLVHPEMTLPDGSTATGSDRVFKGRTSAGQVIGFDGYAFNEDYELVEGEWTFQIWYQDQMLLEQTFTTYWPEEGAEADTGSEQQAAEPAAEI
;
A
#
# COMPACT_ATOMS: atom_id res chain seq x y z
N MET A 1 26.62 4.60 -43.23
CA MET A 1 27.31 5.88 -43.38
C MET A 1 27.73 6.35 -42.00
N LYS A 2 29.05 6.48 -41.88
CA LYS A 2 29.82 6.87 -40.71
C LYS A 2 29.64 8.36 -40.50
N HIS A 3 29.51 8.86 -39.28
CA HIS A 3 30.13 10.08 -38.83
C HIS A 3 30.52 9.97 -37.37
N LEU A 4 31.81 9.77 -37.18
CA LEU A 4 32.64 10.05 -36.03
C LEU A 4 32.73 11.57 -35.92
N MET A 5 32.58 12.15 -34.72
CA MET A 5 33.12 13.49 -34.45
C MET A 5 33.67 13.54 -33.03
N THR A 6 34.98 13.53 -33.02
CA THR A 6 35.95 13.79 -31.97
C THR A 6 36.13 15.28 -31.80
N CYS A 7 36.38 15.77 -30.60
CA CYS A 7 37.15 16.96 -30.20
C CYS A 7 36.58 17.53 -28.90
N LEU A 8 37.26 18.10 -27.97
CA LEU A 8 38.68 18.44 -27.75
C LEU A 8 38.80 18.85 -26.27
N ILE A 9 39.86 18.43 -25.66
CA ILE A 9 40.35 18.83 -24.34
C ILE A 9 40.88 20.28 -24.40
N VAL A 10 40.48 21.13 -23.44
CA VAL A 10 41.24 22.35 -23.11
C VAL A 10 41.49 22.38 -21.62
N ALA A 11 42.73 22.25 -21.25
CA ALA A 11 43.29 22.55 -19.94
C ALA A 11 43.89 23.96 -19.96
N ALA A 12 43.68 24.74 -18.93
CA ALA A 12 44.51 25.92 -18.58
C ALA A 12 44.30 26.18 -17.09
N LEU A 13 45.20 25.89 -16.26
CA LEU A 13 46.38 26.50 -15.68
C LEU A 13 46.12 27.80 -14.90
N ALA A 14 46.33 27.68 -13.60
CA ALA A 14 47.11 28.49 -12.66
C ALA A 14 46.80 30.01 -12.51
N GLY A 15 46.57 30.38 -11.27
CA GLY A 15 46.69 31.74 -10.75
C GLY A 15 46.79 31.69 -9.24
N CYS A 16 48.01 31.68 -8.71
CA CYS A 16 48.33 32.10 -7.34
C CYS A 16 48.35 33.60 -7.29
N ASP A 17 47.82 34.23 -6.26
CA ASP A 17 48.44 35.33 -5.50
C ASP A 17 47.51 35.75 -4.36
N GLN A 18 48.02 35.60 -3.16
CA GLN A 18 48.55 36.52 -2.18
C GLN A 18 47.55 37.30 -1.32
N VAL A 19 47.51 36.86 -0.08
CA VAL A 19 47.71 37.57 1.21
C VAL A 19 47.09 38.99 1.37
N SER A 20 46.17 39.08 2.29
CA SER A 20 46.06 40.25 3.16
C SER A 20 45.53 39.83 4.53
N ASP A 21 46.35 40.04 5.55
CA ASP A 21 46.04 40.05 6.96
C ASP A 21 44.82 40.92 7.28
N ILE A 22 43.85 40.32 7.92
CA ILE A 22 42.94 41.05 8.81
C ILE A 22 42.75 40.20 10.06
N THR A 23 43.35 40.61 11.14
CA THR A 23 43.07 40.21 12.52
C THR A 23 41.62 40.43 12.85
N GLY A 24 40.81 39.36 12.77
CA GLY A 24 39.42 39.27 13.24
C GLY A 24 39.29 38.00 14.06
N LYS A 25 39.13 38.19 15.35
CA LYS A 25 38.89 37.17 16.37
C LYS A 25 37.85 36.13 15.88
N PRO A 26 38.16 34.82 15.86
CA PRO A 26 37.20 33.82 15.50
C PRO A 26 36.24 33.66 16.68
N ASP A 27 34.99 34.09 16.52
CA ASP A 27 33.89 33.59 17.34
C ASP A 27 33.72 32.12 17.00
N ASN A 28 34.34 31.29 17.83
CA ASN A 28 34.22 29.86 17.81
C ASN A 28 32.78 29.49 18.25
N MET A 29 31.83 29.53 17.32
CA MET A 29 30.54 28.89 17.50
C MET A 29 30.77 27.38 17.47
N ILE A 30 31.08 26.84 18.64
CA ILE A 30 31.04 25.39 18.88
C ILE A 30 29.57 25.01 18.71
N ALA A 31 29.25 24.38 17.58
CA ALA A 31 27.95 23.77 17.39
C ALA A 31 27.71 22.78 18.52
N THR A 32 26.65 22.99 19.26
CA THR A 32 26.27 22.13 20.38
C THR A 32 26.07 20.68 19.89
N PRO A 33 26.43 19.65 20.67
CA PRO A 33 26.28 18.25 20.27
C PRO A 33 24.85 17.84 19.85
N ALA A 34 23.84 18.59 20.27
CA ALA A 34 22.43 18.39 19.88
C ALA A 34 22.19 18.66 18.38
N ASP A 35 22.84 19.69 17.80
CA ASP A 35 22.62 20.05 16.40
C ASP A 35 23.25 19.04 15.43
N GLN A 36 24.38 18.45 15.82
CA GLN A 36 25.06 17.44 14.99
C GLN A 36 24.27 16.11 14.97
N ASN A 37 23.64 15.75 16.08
CA ASN A 37 22.85 14.51 16.16
C ASN A 37 21.55 14.61 15.34
N THR A 38 20.91 15.77 15.32
CA THR A 38 19.68 16.02 14.54
C THR A 38 19.98 16.00 13.04
N GLN A 39 21.09 16.62 12.61
CA GLN A 39 21.48 16.62 11.20
C GLN A 39 21.88 15.21 10.71
N THR A 40 22.55 14.43 11.56
CA THR A 40 22.94 13.05 11.23
C THR A 40 21.74 12.12 11.15
N GLN A 41 20.74 12.31 12.03
CA GLN A 41 19.48 11.54 11.97
C GLN A 41 18.64 11.91 10.75
N GLU A 42 18.53 13.19 10.43
CA GLU A 42 17.78 13.66 9.27
C GLU A 42 18.44 13.20 7.94
N ALA A 43 19.74 13.22 7.85
CA ALA A 43 20.49 12.69 6.72
C ALA A 43 20.37 11.17 6.59
N ALA A 44 20.39 10.44 7.71
CA ALA A 44 20.20 8.98 7.71
C ALA A 44 18.78 8.56 7.34
N GLU A 45 17.77 9.38 7.66
CA GLU A 45 16.38 9.13 7.30
C GLU A 45 16.10 9.46 5.82
N ALA A 46 16.76 10.50 5.29
CA ALA A 46 16.69 10.86 3.87
C ALA A 46 17.35 9.83 2.93
N ALA A 47 18.23 8.97 3.46
CA ALA A 47 18.96 7.94 2.70
C ALA A 47 18.26 6.57 2.66
N ARG A 48 17.08 6.43 3.26
CA ARG A 48 16.34 5.17 3.24
C ARG A 48 15.46 5.09 1.99
N ASP A 49 15.54 3.96 1.30
CA ASP A 49 14.69 3.72 0.13
C ASP A 49 13.20 3.72 0.48
N PRO A 50 12.34 4.22 -0.42
CA PRO A 50 10.90 4.08 -0.32
C PRO A 50 10.50 2.61 -0.14
N ARG A 51 9.64 2.34 0.83
CA ARG A 51 9.14 0.99 1.11
C ARG A 51 7.76 1.01 1.73
N GLY A 52 7.05 -0.09 1.60
CA GLY A 52 5.79 -0.34 2.30
C GLY A 52 5.95 -1.34 3.43
N ARG A 53 5.00 -1.28 4.36
CA ARG A 53 4.83 -2.26 5.42
C ARG A 53 3.35 -2.57 5.58
N VAL A 54 2.99 -3.85 5.45
CA VAL A 54 1.69 -4.36 5.87
C VAL A 54 1.73 -4.52 7.40
N PHE A 55 0.71 -4.04 8.08
CA PHE A 55 0.61 -4.13 9.54
C PHE A 55 -0.65 -4.86 10.01
N GLU A 56 -1.59 -5.11 9.11
CA GLU A 56 -2.81 -5.87 9.38
C GLU A 56 -3.29 -6.48 8.05
N HIS A 57 -3.66 -7.75 8.04
CA HIS A 57 -4.19 -8.45 6.88
C HIS A 57 -5.09 -9.60 7.34
N GLY A 58 -6.00 -10.02 6.48
CA GLY A 58 -6.86 -11.17 6.76
C GLY A 58 -8.28 -10.99 6.24
N ILE A 59 -9.21 -11.68 6.90
CA ILE A 59 -10.65 -11.65 6.61
C ILE A 59 -11.30 -10.51 7.40
N TYR A 60 -12.16 -9.75 6.74
CA TYR A 60 -12.86 -8.62 7.32
C TYR A 60 -14.36 -8.80 7.26
N ASN A 61 -15.04 -8.46 8.34
CA ASN A 61 -16.50 -8.35 8.38
C ASN A 61 -16.95 -6.93 8.05
N ALA A 62 -17.97 -6.79 7.24
CA ALA A 62 -18.59 -5.52 6.97
C ALA A 62 -19.60 -5.17 8.07
N LEU A 63 -19.22 -4.30 9.01
CA LEU A 63 -20.14 -3.74 10.03
C LEU A 63 -21.21 -2.87 9.38
N ARG A 64 -20.91 -2.26 8.22
CA ARG A 64 -21.85 -1.52 7.41
C ARG A 64 -21.53 -1.74 5.93
N LYS A 65 -22.48 -2.29 5.19
CA LYS A 65 -22.36 -2.42 3.74
C LYS A 65 -22.35 -1.03 3.11
N GLY A 66 -21.31 -0.73 2.33
CA GLY A 66 -21.23 0.49 1.53
C GLY A 66 -22.21 0.43 0.34
N ARG A 67 -22.43 1.59 -0.32
CA ARG A 67 -23.18 1.62 -1.59
C ARG A 67 -22.29 1.08 -2.71
N SER A 68 -22.79 0.12 -3.46
CA SER A 68 -22.17 -0.31 -4.71
C SER A 68 -22.34 0.78 -5.76
N ARG A 69 -21.29 1.02 -6.55
CA ARG A 69 -21.35 1.84 -7.76
C ARG A 69 -20.60 1.15 -8.87
N ASP A 70 -21.02 1.42 -10.11
CA ASP A 70 -20.30 0.93 -11.28
C ASP A 70 -18.94 1.64 -11.41
N GLU A 71 -17.90 0.88 -11.69
CA GLU A 71 -16.55 1.38 -11.88
C GLU A 71 -15.86 0.54 -12.96
N LEU A 72 -15.73 1.11 -14.16
CA LEU A 72 -15.20 0.43 -15.33
C LEU A 72 -13.78 -0.12 -15.17
N THR A 73 -13.01 0.45 -14.22
CA THR A 73 -11.65 0.01 -13.92
C THR A 73 -11.57 -1.03 -12.81
N ALA A 74 -12.70 -1.38 -12.19
CA ALA A 74 -12.76 -2.46 -11.21
C ALA A 74 -12.83 -3.82 -11.92
N ASN A 75 -12.22 -4.83 -11.31
CA ASN A 75 -12.16 -6.18 -11.87
C ASN A 75 -13.55 -6.78 -12.18
N THR A 76 -14.55 -6.45 -11.37
CA THR A 76 -15.95 -6.90 -11.50
C THR A 76 -16.89 -5.81 -12.04
N GLY A 77 -16.35 -4.68 -12.48
CA GLY A 77 -17.14 -3.52 -12.92
C GLY A 77 -17.86 -2.77 -11.78
N LYS A 78 -17.67 -3.18 -10.51
CA LYS A 78 -18.30 -2.56 -9.36
C LYS A 78 -17.33 -2.30 -8.22
N VAL A 79 -17.54 -1.23 -7.46
CA VAL A 79 -16.82 -0.93 -6.19
C VAL A 79 -17.81 -0.61 -5.10
N ILE A 80 -17.50 -1.05 -3.87
CA ILE A 80 -18.25 -0.69 -2.69
C ILE A 80 -17.68 0.59 -2.09
N ASN A 81 -18.53 1.60 -1.92
CA ASN A 81 -18.14 2.91 -1.42
C ASN A 81 -18.23 2.93 0.11
N ARG A 82 -17.07 3.13 0.77
CA ARG A 82 -16.96 3.35 2.22
C ARG A 82 -17.63 2.29 3.11
N PRO A 83 -17.34 1.00 2.94
CA PRO A 83 -17.73 0.03 3.95
C PRO A 83 -17.01 0.35 5.26
N VAL A 84 -17.66 0.08 6.38
CA VAL A 84 -17.00 0.03 7.69
C VAL A 84 -16.61 -1.43 7.91
N LEU A 85 -15.32 -1.69 7.94
CA LEU A 85 -14.77 -3.03 7.99
C LEU A 85 -14.00 -3.23 9.30
N GLU A 86 -14.17 -4.37 9.90
CA GLU A 86 -13.47 -4.83 11.08
C GLU A 86 -12.73 -6.13 10.75
N LEU A 87 -11.49 -6.27 11.22
CA LEU A 87 -10.74 -7.50 11.06
C LEU A 87 -11.41 -8.60 11.89
N ALA A 88 -11.89 -9.64 11.21
CA ALA A 88 -12.49 -10.81 11.83
C ALA A 88 -11.43 -11.86 12.17
N GLU A 89 -10.50 -12.08 11.24
CA GLU A 89 -9.44 -13.05 11.39
C GLU A 89 -8.16 -12.56 10.71
N GLN A 90 -7.04 -12.65 11.43
CA GLN A 90 -5.72 -12.37 10.85
C GLN A 90 -5.14 -13.63 10.24
N THR A 91 -5.21 -13.73 8.92
CA THR A 91 -4.79 -14.89 8.15
C THR A 91 -4.40 -14.50 6.72
N ASP A 92 -3.58 -15.31 6.09
CA ASP A 92 -3.29 -15.28 4.66
C ASP A 92 -4.03 -16.39 3.88
N ARG A 93 -4.75 -17.29 4.61
CA ARG A 93 -5.55 -18.35 4.02
C ARG A 93 -7.02 -17.96 3.98
N ILE A 94 -7.58 -17.90 2.78
CA ILE A 94 -8.93 -17.35 2.53
C ILE A 94 -9.83 -18.45 1.98
N PRO A 95 -10.94 -18.78 2.68
CA PRO A 95 -11.90 -19.76 2.17
C PRO A 95 -12.66 -19.19 0.96
N LEU A 96 -12.86 -20.02 -0.04
CA LEU A 96 -13.65 -19.71 -1.23
C LEU A 96 -15.14 -19.78 -0.90
N VAL A 97 -15.60 -18.76 -0.18
CA VAL A 97 -16.99 -18.59 0.22
C VAL A 97 -17.47 -17.23 -0.27
N LYS A 98 -18.65 -17.20 -0.86
CA LYS A 98 -19.28 -15.96 -1.36
C LYS A 98 -19.42 -14.93 -0.21
N ASP A 99 -19.29 -13.66 -0.53
CA ASP A 99 -19.29 -12.52 0.39
C ASP A 99 -18.08 -12.47 1.35
N THR A 100 -17.10 -13.38 1.23
CA THR A 100 -15.85 -13.24 1.96
C THR A 100 -15.08 -12.03 1.46
N TYR A 101 -14.70 -11.14 2.39
CA TYR A 101 -13.87 -9.98 2.11
C TYR A 101 -12.51 -10.15 2.77
N PHE A 102 -11.44 -10.17 2.00
CA PHE A 102 -10.06 -10.24 2.48
C PHE A 102 -9.27 -9.02 2.03
N ALA A 103 -8.43 -8.53 2.92
CA ALA A 103 -7.78 -7.26 2.71
C ALA A 103 -6.53 -7.09 3.57
N TYR A 104 -5.83 -6.00 3.35
CA TYR A 104 -4.66 -5.62 4.14
C TYR A 104 -4.61 -4.12 4.36
N ARG A 105 -4.04 -3.72 5.51
CA ARG A 105 -3.71 -2.34 5.85
C ARG A 105 -2.21 -2.15 5.76
N TYR A 106 -1.81 -1.05 5.18
CA TYR A 106 -0.41 -0.78 4.93
C TYR A 106 -0.02 0.66 5.21
N ARG A 107 1.27 0.87 5.37
CA ARG A 107 1.91 2.17 5.49
C ARG A 107 3.08 2.25 4.51
N LEU A 108 3.17 3.35 3.77
CA LEU A 108 4.32 3.64 2.92
C LEU A 108 5.25 4.59 3.67
N LEU A 109 6.53 4.24 3.69
CA LEU A 109 7.59 4.88 4.42
C LEU A 109 8.66 5.41 3.45
N ASN A 110 9.37 6.46 3.85
CA ASN A 110 10.51 7.02 3.13
C ASN A 110 10.19 7.49 1.70
N LEU A 111 8.92 7.78 1.41
CA LEU A 111 8.60 8.49 0.17
C LEU A 111 9.28 9.88 0.17
N PRO A 112 9.70 10.39 -1.00
CA PRO A 112 10.37 11.68 -1.07
C PRO A 112 9.57 12.80 -0.38
N LYS A 113 10.23 13.67 0.39
CA LYS A 113 9.57 14.76 1.14
C LYS A 113 8.66 15.61 0.25
N TYR A 114 9.10 15.98 -0.95
CA TYR A 114 8.30 16.78 -1.90
C TYR A 114 7.02 16.08 -2.37
N VAL A 115 6.98 14.76 -2.29
CA VAL A 115 5.80 13.94 -2.63
C VAL A 115 4.80 13.93 -1.47
N VAL A 116 5.28 13.65 -0.26
CA VAL A 116 4.41 13.53 0.92
C VAL A 116 3.95 14.88 1.49
N MET A 117 4.54 16.00 1.04
CA MET A 117 4.01 17.34 1.29
C MET A 117 2.74 17.66 0.49
N LYS A 118 2.47 16.92 -0.59
CA LYS A 118 1.21 17.03 -1.33
C LYS A 118 0.11 16.25 -0.60
N PRO A 119 -1.15 16.68 -0.70
CA PRO A 119 -2.27 15.97 -0.04
C PRO A 119 -2.54 14.59 -0.61
N VAL A 120 -2.03 14.30 -1.81
CA VAL A 120 -2.14 13.01 -2.48
C VAL A 120 -0.86 12.67 -3.22
N VAL A 121 -0.56 11.39 -3.31
CA VAL A 121 0.51 10.82 -4.13
C VAL A 121 -0.10 9.85 -5.14
N GLU A 122 0.41 9.88 -6.36
CA GLU A 122 0.06 8.91 -7.38
C GLU A 122 0.85 7.62 -7.16
N LEU A 123 0.13 6.52 -7.08
CA LEU A 123 0.63 5.18 -6.85
C LEU A 123 0.00 4.24 -7.87
N ARG A 124 0.68 3.15 -8.15
CA ARG A 124 0.16 2.07 -8.99
C ARG A 124 -0.11 0.86 -8.11
N LYS A 125 -1.24 0.21 -8.30
CA LYS A 125 -1.54 -1.07 -7.68
C LYS A 125 -1.73 -2.14 -8.71
N VAL A 126 -1.15 -3.30 -8.45
CA VAL A 126 -1.26 -4.50 -9.26
C VAL A 126 -1.89 -5.59 -8.40
N LEU A 127 -2.89 -6.25 -8.94
CA LEU A 127 -3.46 -7.47 -8.42
C LEU A 127 -3.17 -8.57 -9.43
N VAL A 128 -2.61 -9.67 -8.96
CA VAL A 128 -2.46 -10.92 -9.74
C VAL A 128 -3.26 -11.99 -9.02
N HIS A 129 -4.05 -12.75 -9.76
CA HIS A 129 -4.85 -13.86 -9.23
C HIS A 129 -4.90 -15.01 -10.24
N PRO A 130 -5.32 -16.21 -9.84
CA PRO A 130 -5.55 -17.32 -10.76
C PRO A 130 -6.55 -16.93 -11.84
N GLU A 131 -6.45 -17.58 -13.00
CA GLU A 131 -7.35 -17.31 -14.11
C GLU A 131 -8.81 -17.55 -13.72
N MET A 132 -9.65 -16.55 -13.91
CA MET A 132 -11.11 -16.68 -13.77
C MET A 132 -11.80 -16.40 -15.11
N THR A 133 -12.87 -17.14 -15.37
CA THR A 133 -13.70 -16.96 -16.58
C THR A 133 -14.85 -16.02 -16.25
N LEU A 134 -14.87 -14.88 -16.92
CA LEU A 134 -15.92 -13.88 -16.74
C LEU A 134 -17.22 -14.29 -17.45
N PRO A 135 -18.39 -13.68 -17.11
CA PRO A 135 -19.68 -14.03 -17.69
C PRO A 135 -19.78 -13.87 -19.20
N ASP A 136 -18.93 -13.04 -19.81
CA ASP A 136 -18.86 -12.84 -21.27
C ASP A 136 -17.96 -13.88 -21.97
N GLY A 137 -17.39 -14.82 -21.22
CA GLY A 137 -16.48 -15.85 -21.72
C GLY A 137 -15.03 -15.43 -21.88
N SER A 138 -14.69 -14.19 -21.54
CA SER A 138 -13.29 -13.74 -21.46
C SER A 138 -12.63 -14.24 -20.18
N THR A 139 -11.30 -14.20 -20.11
CA THR A 139 -10.55 -14.55 -18.91
C THR A 139 -9.85 -13.33 -18.31
N ALA A 140 -9.70 -13.35 -16.97
CA ALA A 140 -8.96 -12.35 -16.23
C ALA A 140 -7.97 -13.03 -15.28
N THR A 141 -6.77 -12.44 -15.15
CA THR A 141 -5.71 -12.91 -14.24
C THR A 141 -5.24 -11.81 -13.29
N GLY A 142 -5.93 -10.67 -13.26
CA GLY A 142 -5.59 -9.55 -12.39
C GLY A 142 -5.98 -8.19 -12.93
N SER A 143 -5.45 -7.17 -12.28
CA SER A 143 -5.65 -5.78 -12.68
C SER A 143 -4.41 -4.95 -12.39
N ASP A 144 -4.19 -3.93 -13.20
CA ASP A 144 -3.09 -2.97 -13.05
C ASP A 144 -3.66 -1.56 -13.22
N ARG A 145 -3.58 -0.74 -12.16
CA ARG A 145 -4.21 0.58 -12.19
C ARG A 145 -3.49 1.60 -11.32
N VAL A 146 -3.54 2.85 -11.77
CA VAL A 146 -3.08 4.00 -11.01
C VAL A 146 -4.17 4.47 -10.04
N PHE A 147 -3.79 4.87 -8.84
CA PHE A 147 -4.69 5.44 -7.84
C PHE A 147 -4.01 6.57 -7.06
N LYS A 148 -4.80 7.34 -6.33
CA LYS A 148 -4.32 8.45 -5.51
C LYS A 148 -4.33 8.06 -4.03
N GLY A 149 -3.13 7.83 -3.47
CA GLY A 149 -2.94 7.63 -2.03
C GLY A 149 -3.02 8.95 -1.28
N ARG A 150 -3.76 9.02 -0.17
CA ARG A 150 -3.79 10.19 0.70
C ARG A 150 -2.59 10.22 1.61
N THR A 151 -1.96 11.39 1.70
CA THR A 151 -0.86 11.63 2.63
C THR A 151 -1.40 12.19 3.95
N SER A 152 -0.85 11.73 5.05
CA SER A 152 -1.14 12.24 6.39
C SER A 152 0.14 12.17 7.23
N ALA A 153 0.51 13.29 7.85
CA ALA A 153 1.74 13.40 8.66
C ALA A 153 3.00 12.85 7.95
N GLY A 154 3.15 13.17 6.65
CA GLY A 154 4.31 12.75 5.85
C GLY A 154 4.33 11.25 5.46
N GLN A 155 3.22 10.54 5.63
CA GLN A 155 3.08 9.12 5.33
C GLN A 155 1.83 8.87 4.49
N VAL A 156 1.80 7.73 3.79
CA VAL A 156 0.59 7.19 3.18
C VAL A 156 0.16 5.97 3.99
N ILE A 157 -1.06 6.02 4.51
CA ILE A 157 -1.70 4.86 5.14
C ILE A 157 -2.85 4.45 4.22
N GLY A 158 -2.86 3.19 3.82
CA GLY A 158 -3.81 2.66 2.87
C GLY A 158 -4.45 1.36 3.36
N PHE A 159 -5.51 1.03 2.66
CA PHE A 159 -6.28 -0.19 2.81
C PHE A 159 -6.65 -0.67 1.41
N ASP A 160 -6.43 -1.94 1.11
CA ASP A 160 -6.79 -2.55 -0.17
C ASP A 160 -7.15 -4.02 0.03
N GLY A 161 -7.96 -4.57 -0.86
CA GLY A 161 -8.40 -5.95 -0.76
C GLY A 161 -9.41 -6.32 -1.84
N TYR A 162 -9.99 -7.49 -1.68
CA TYR A 162 -10.95 -8.08 -2.60
C TYR A 162 -12.12 -8.72 -1.86
N ALA A 163 -13.29 -8.75 -2.50
CA ALA A 163 -14.46 -9.47 -2.00
C ALA A 163 -14.96 -10.43 -3.08
N PHE A 164 -15.25 -11.65 -2.71
CA PHE A 164 -15.91 -12.60 -3.61
C PHE A 164 -17.42 -12.28 -3.67
N ASN A 165 -17.84 -11.60 -4.72
CA ASN A 165 -19.25 -11.23 -4.89
C ASN A 165 -20.00 -12.20 -5.81
N GLU A 166 -19.27 -12.84 -6.72
CA GLU A 166 -19.82 -13.69 -7.76
C GLU A 166 -19.15 -15.07 -7.77
N ASP A 167 -19.86 -16.09 -8.22
CA ASP A 167 -19.40 -17.47 -8.17
C ASP A 167 -18.14 -17.71 -9.05
N TYR A 168 -18.01 -16.97 -10.16
CA TYR A 168 -16.83 -17.07 -11.03
C TYR A 168 -15.56 -16.48 -10.42
N GLU A 169 -15.65 -15.74 -9.33
CA GLU A 169 -14.50 -15.20 -8.59
C GLU A 169 -13.92 -16.21 -7.61
N LEU A 170 -14.63 -17.33 -7.35
CA LEU A 170 -14.21 -18.38 -6.43
C LEU A 170 -13.18 -19.29 -7.11
N VAL A 171 -11.96 -18.80 -7.28
CA VAL A 171 -10.85 -19.53 -7.89
C VAL A 171 -9.75 -19.78 -6.87
N GLU A 172 -9.29 -21.04 -6.79
CA GLU A 172 -8.25 -21.48 -5.85
C GLU A 172 -6.87 -21.06 -6.34
N GLY A 173 -6.02 -20.61 -5.41
CA GLY A 173 -4.62 -20.30 -5.65
C GLY A 173 -4.15 -19.02 -4.98
N GLU A 174 -3.07 -18.45 -5.50
CA GLU A 174 -2.43 -17.26 -4.92
C GLU A 174 -3.02 -15.96 -5.50
N TRP A 175 -3.35 -15.06 -4.59
CA TRP A 175 -3.82 -13.70 -4.86
C TRP A 175 -2.80 -12.72 -4.35
N THR A 176 -2.04 -12.08 -5.24
CA THR A 176 -0.94 -11.20 -4.89
C THR A 176 -1.29 -9.75 -5.20
N PHE A 177 -1.22 -8.92 -4.15
CA PHE A 177 -1.45 -7.48 -4.21
C PHE A 177 -0.11 -6.76 -4.11
N GLN A 178 0.13 -5.81 -5.00
CA GLN A 178 1.36 -5.02 -5.01
C GLN A 178 1.04 -3.53 -5.04
N ILE A 179 1.83 -2.74 -4.32
CA ILE A 179 1.81 -1.27 -4.39
C ILE A 179 3.15 -0.78 -4.89
N TRP A 180 3.11 0.07 -5.90
CA TRP A 180 4.26 0.62 -6.58
C TRP A 180 4.27 2.15 -6.50
N TYR A 181 5.45 2.72 -6.36
CA TYR A 181 5.71 4.13 -6.56
C TYR A 181 6.70 4.27 -7.71
N GLN A 182 6.27 4.90 -8.81
CA GLN A 182 7.02 4.88 -10.07
C GLN A 182 7.34 3.44 -10.48
N ASP A 183 8.61 3.11 -10.69
CA ASP A 183 9.06 1.78 -11.11
C ASP A 183 9.53 0.89 -9.93
N GLN A 184 9.35 1.35 -8.70
CA GLN A 184 9.74 0.63 -7.49
C GLN A 184 8.55 -0.02 -6.82
N MET A 185 8.59 -1.34 -6.63
CA MET A 185 7.65 -2.06 -5.78
C MET A 185 7.92 -1.72 -4.32
N LEU A 186 6.92 -1.18 -3.63
CA LEU A 186 7.03 -0.76 -2.23
C LEU A 186 6.63 -1.85 -1.26
N LEU A 187 5.61 -2.63 -1.62
CA LEU A 187 5.13 -3.76 -0.82
C LEU A 187 4.43 -4.79 -1.70
N GLU A 188 4.36 -5.99 -1.16
CA GLU A 188 3.59 -7.11 -1.69
C GLU A 188 2.87 -7.80 -0.53
N GLN A 189 1.63 -8.25 -0.75
CA GLN A 189 0.85 -9.08 0.15
C GLN A 189 0.20 -10.19 -0.65
N THR A 190 0.45 -11.43 -0.26
CA THR A 190 -0.14 -12.61 -0.89
C THR A 190 -1.13 -13.27 0.06
N PHE A 191 -2.25 -13.71 -0.49
CA PHE A 191 -3.23 -14.57 0.15
C PHE A 191 -3.37 -15.86 -0.67
N THR A 192 -3.62 -16.97 0.00
CA THR A 192 -3.88 -18.27 -0.63
C THR A 192 -5.34 -18.64 -0.43
N THR A 193 -6.08 -18.76 -1.52
CA THR A 193 -7.48 -19.17 -1.47
C THR A 193 -7.61 -20.68 -1.55
N TYR A 194 -8.61 -21.24 -0.88
CA TYR A 194 -8.83 -22.69 -0.81
C TYR A 194 -10.32 -23.01 -0.68
N TRP A 195 -10.72 -24.19 -1.17
CA TRP A 195 -12.06 -24.71 -0.91
C TRP A 195 -12.13 -25.23 0.53
N PRO A 196 -13.08 -24.76 1.35
CA PRO A 196 -13.29 -25.34 2.67
C PRO A 196 -13.75 -26.80 2.55
N GLU A 197 -13.26 -27.65 3.46
CA GLU A 197 -13.73 -29.04 3.52
C GLU A 197 -15.24 -29.08 3.81
N GLU A 198 -16.01 -29.89 3.09
CA GLU A 198 -17.42 -30.11 3.36
C GLU A 198 -17.60 -30.66 4.78
N GLY A 199 -18.11 -29.85 5.70
CA GLY A 199 -18.33 -30.23 7.10
C GLY A 199 -17.79 -29.26 8.14
N ALA A 200 -16.99 -28.25 7.78
CA ALA A 200 -16.62 -27.15 8.65
C ALA A 200 -17.76 -26.10 8.64
N GLU A 201 -18.89 -26.41 9.27
CA GLU A 201 -19.92 -25.41 9.53
C GLU A 201 -19.28 -24.28 10.37
N ALA A 202 -19.34 -23.06 9.81
CA ALA A 202 -18.95 -21.88 10.56
C ALA A 202 -19.84 -21.81 11.81
N ASP A 203 -19.26 -22.03 12.98
CA ASP A 203 -19.90 -21.78 14.26
C ASP A 203 -20.17 -20.26 14.37
N THR A 204 -21.23 -19.83 13.68
CA THR A 204 -21.84 -18.52 13.90
C THR A 204 -22.63 -18.61 15.18
N GLY A 205 -21.93 -18.47 16.32
CA GLY A 205 -22.52 -18.32 17.65
C GLY A 205 -23.44 -17.11 17.71
N SER A 206 -24.65 -17.25 17.16
CA SER A 206 -25.80 -16.43 17.49
C SER A 206 -26.55 -17.07 18.65
N GLU A 207 -25.95 -16.90 19.83
CA GLU A 207 -26.69 -17.15 21.09
C GLU A 207 -27.78 -16.08 21.21
N GLN A 208 -28.93 -16.37 20.60
CA GLN A 208 -30.15 -15.62 20.75
C GLN A 208 -30.73 -15.96 22.13
N GLN A 209 -30.33 -15.13 23.12
CA GLN A 209 -30.86 -15.21 24.47
C GLN A 209 -32.37 -14.89 24.42
N ALA A 210 -33.20 -15.95 24.42
CA ALA A 210 -34.63 -15.87 24.55
C ALA A 210 -34.95 -15.24 25.91
N ALA A 211 -35.51 -14.04 25.90
CA ALA A 211 -36.08 -13.41 27.06
C ALA A 211 -37.36 -14.20 27.46
N GLU A 212 -37.29 -14.78 28.63
CA GLU A 212 -38.42 -15.42 29.32
C GLU A 212 -39.49 -14.36 29.71
N PRO A 213 -40.77 -14.51 29.41
CA PRO A 213 -41.81 -13.55 29.84
C PRO A 213 -42.08 -13.74 31.32
N ALA A 214 -41.87 -12.67 32.09
CA ALA A 214 -42.28 -12.59 33.49
C ALA A 214 -43.81 -12.75 33.59
N ALA A 215 -44.25 -13.77 34.35
CA ALA A 215 -45.64 -13.98 34.70
C ALA A 215 -46.08 -12.95 35.76
N GLU A 216 -47.19 -12.28 35.46
CA GLU A 216 -47.93 -11.47 36.44
C GLU A 216 -48.53 -12.37 37.53
N ILE A 217 -48.40 -11.89 38.77
CA ILE A 217 -49.34 -12.12 39.88
C ILE A 217 -49.63 -10.78 40.52
#